data_3ce4871fb9dd238789cf92057fe94a01
#
_entry.id   3ce4871fb9dd238789cf92057fe94a01
#
_cell.length_a   1.000
_cell.length_b   1.000
_cell.length_c   1.000
_cell.angle_alpha   90.00
_cell.angle_beta   90.00
_cell.angle_gamma   90.00
#
_symmetry.space_group_name_H-M   'P 1'
#
loop_
_entity.id
_entity.type
_entity.pdbx_description
1 polymer ?
#
loop_
_entity_poly.entity_id
_entity_poly.type
_entity_poly.pdbx_seq_one_letter_code
_entity_poly.pdbx_strand_id
1 'polypeptide(L)'
;MIDVNLSGVWHTVKAGVPHMLAGERGGSVVLTGSVGSHKAMSYTGHYIAAKHGVIGLMRAFAVELGQYHIRVNSVHPSQVNTPMTMNELTFKLFRPDLENPGPDDFAPFSQMTHTLPVPWVEARDISNAVLFLASDESRYVTGVSLPVDAGALLK
;
A
#
# COMPACT_ATOMS: atom_id res chain seq x y z
N MET A 1 2.82 12.12 10.42
CA MET A 1 3.06 11.30 9.22
C MET A 1 3.92 10.08 9.55
N ILE A 2 5.17 10.24 9.99
CA ILE A 2 6.07 9.11 10.36
C ILE A 2 5.45 8.22 11.44
N ASP A 3 4.94 8.80 12.52
CA ASP A 3 4.39 8.02 13.65
C ASP A 3 3.25 7.09 13.24
N VAL A 4 2.34 7.55 12.37
CA VAL A 4 1.20 6.74 11.93
C VAL A 4 1.61 5.74 10.82
N ASN A 5 2.35 6.22 9.80
CA ASN A 5 2.58 5.44 8.59
C ASN A 5 3.83 4.53 8.64
N LEU A 6 4.70 4.70 9.63
CA LEU A 6 5.89 3.86 9.83
C LEU A 6 5.92 3.27 11.23
N SER A 7 6.03 4.10 12.27
CA SER A 7 6.12 3.61 13.66
C SER A 7 4.87 2.83 14.06
N GLY A 8 3.67 3.29 13.64
CA GLY A 8 2.40 2.61 13.90
C GLY A 8 2.34 1.22 13.24
N VAL A 9 2.86 1.08 12.01
CA VAL A 9 2.97 -0.22 11.33
C VAL A 9 3.86 -1.17 12.13
N TRP A 10 5.05 -0.70 12.54
CA TRP A 10 5.97 -1.49 13.37
C TRP A 10 5.34 -1.89 14.71
N HIS A 11 4.68 -0.95 15.42
CA HIS A 11 4.01 -1.23 16.69
C HIS A 11 2.89 -2.26 16.53
N THR A 12 2.12 -2.19 15.45
CA THR A 12 1.03 -3.15 15.16
C THR A 12 1.58 -4.57 14.97
N VAL A 13 2.63 -4.73 14.17
CA VAL A 13 3.28 -6.04 13.97
C VAL A 13 3.87 -6.54 15.30
N LYS A 14 4.59 -5.67 16.03
CA LYS A 14 5.16 -6.01 17.33
C LYS A 14 4.10 -6.47 18.35
N ALA A 15 2.92 -5.89 18.33
CA ALA A 15 1.82 -6.30 19.21
C ALA A 15 1.16 -7.62 18.75
N GLY A 16 1.01 -7.84 17.44
CA GLY A 16 0.33 -9.02 16.90
C GLY A 16 1.19 -10.28 16.87
N VAL A 17 2.48 -10.17 16.58
CA VAL A 17 3.39 -11.31 16.43
C VAL A 17 3.43 -12.26 17.64
N PRO A 18 3.49 -11.80 18.90
CA PRO A 18 3.48 -12.71 20.05
C PRO A 18 2.26 -13.65 20.08
N HIS A 19 1.09 -13.16 19.65
CA HIS A 19 -0.14 -13.97 19.58
C HIS A 19 -0.08 -15.00 18.46
N MET A 20 0.54 -14.64 17.32
CA MET A 20 0.75 -15.59 16.23
C MET A 20 1.74 -16.69 16.63
N LEU A 21 2.84 -16.32 17.31
CA LEU A 21 3.84 -17.28 17.82
C LEU A 21 3.23 -18.23 18.86
N ALA A 22 2.45 -17.72 19.80
CA ALA A 22 1.77 -18.52 20.82
C ALA A 22 0.75 -19.51 20.22
N GLY A 23 0.22 -19.21 19.03
CA GLY A 23 -0.69 -20.10 18.31
C GLY A 23 -0.03 -21.27 17.59
N GLU A 24 1.28 -21.24 17.34
CA GLU A 24 2.10 -22.27 16.67
C GLU A 24 1.56 -22.75 15.30
N ARG A 25 0.69 -21.98 14.66
CA ARG A 25 0.03 -22.33 13.39
C ARG A 25 0.63 -21.62 12.17
N GLY A 26 1.69 -20.81 12.39
CA GLY A 26 2.17 -19.90 11.36
C GLY A 26 1.19 -18.75 11.11
N GLY A 27 1.21 -18.18 9.90
CA GLY A 27 0.26 -17.14 9.54
C GLY A 27 0.73 -16.24 8.41
N SER A 28 -0.03 -15.16 8.20
CA SER A 28 0.29 -14.14 7.19
C SER A 28 0.08 -12.74 7.74
N VAL A 29 1.07 -11.89 7.52
CA VAL A 29 1.03 -10.45 7.79
C VAL A 29 1.08 -9.72 6.45
N VAL A 30 0.12 -8.82 6.21
CA VAL A 30 0.06 -8.00 5.01
C VAL A 30 0.13 -6.53 5.41
N LEU A 31 1.18 -5.84 4.98
CA LEU A 31 1.39 -4.42 5.25
C LEU A 31 0.88 -3.57 4.08
N THR A 32 0.28 -2.43 4.40
CA THR A 32 -0.19 -1.49 3.37
C THR A 32 0.85 -0.41 3.11
N GLY A 33 1.53 -0.54 1.98
CA GLY A 33 2.44 0.46 1.43
C GLY A 33 1.72 1.48 0.54
N SER A 34 2.34 1.82 -0.58
CA SER A 34 1.86 2.72 -1.63
C SER A 34 2.78 2.60 -2.84
N VAL A 35 2.38 3.06 -4.02
CA VAL A 35 3.35 3.35 -5.10
C VAL A 35 4.45 4.30 -4.63
N GLY A 36 4.15 5.17 -3.67
CA GLY A 36 5.12 6.02 -2.97
C GLY A 36 6.15 5.26 -2.12
N SER A 37 6.05 3.92 -2.01
CA SER A 37 7.10 3.08 -1.43
C SER A 37 8.21 2.73 -2.42
N HIS A 38 8.01 3.03 -3.71
CA HIS A 38 8.90 2.66 -4.81
C HIS A 38 9.36 3.85 -5.63
N LYS A 39 8.58 4.92 -5.70
CA LYS A 39 8.93 6.15 -6.40
C LYS A 39 8.72 7.39 -5.54
N ALA A 40 9.43 8.45 -5.86
CA ALA A 40 9.29 9.73 -5.16
C ALA A 40 8.21 10.60 -5.80
N MET A 41 7.63 11.47 -4.99
CA MET A 41 6.73 12.55 -5.41
C MET A 41 7.18 13.84 -4.73
N SER A 42 7.16 14.95 -5.47
CA SER A 42 7.54 16.27 -4.95
C SER A 42 6.68 16.66 -3.74
N TYR A 43 7.28 17.36 -2.79
CA TYR A 43 6.64 17.90 -1.59
C TYR A 43 6.06 16.87 -0.60
N THR A 44 6.32 15.58 -0.79
CA THR A 44 5.81 14.49 0.07
C THR A 44 6.93 13.70 0.77
N GLY A 45 8.10 14.29 0.97
CA GLY A 45 9.30 13.58 1.48
C GLY A 45 9.06 12.77 2.75
N HIS A 46 8.30 13.30 3.70
CA HIS A 46 7.94 12.61 4.95
C HIS A 46 7.03 11.38 4.73
N TYR A 47 6.12 11.46 3.74
CA TYR A 47 5.26 10.33 3.34
C TYR A 47 6.09 9.27 2.60
N ILE A 48 6.91 9.69 1.64
CA ILE A 48 7.80 8.82 0.87
C ILE A 48 8.75 8.07 1.81
N ALA A 49 9.38 8.77 2.76
CA ALA A 49 10.25 8.14 3.75
C ALA A 49 9.51 7.06 4.57
N ALA A 50 8.29 7.38 5.06
CA ALA A 50 7.48 6.42 5.79
C ALA A 50 7.14 5.19 4.94
N LYS A 51 6.68 5.39 3.71
CA LYS A 51 6.23 4.29 2.84
C LYS A 51 7.40 3.44 2.30
N HIS A 52 8.57 4.02 2.03
CA HIS A 52 9.79 3.24 1.78
C HIS A 52 10.20 2.43 3.01
N GLY A 53 10.07 3.00 4.21
CA GLY A 53 10.32 2.30 5.47
C GLY A 53 9.42 1.07 5.67
N VAL A 54 8.18 1.09 5.20
CA VAL A 54 7.27 -0.08 5.25
C VAL A 54 7.85 -1.28 4.48
N ILE A 55 8.49 -1.05 3.31
CA ILE A 55 9.17 -2.14 2.58
C ILE A 55 10.34 -2.70 3.40
N GLY A 56 11.10 -1.82 4.06
CA GLY A 56 12.18 -2.22 4.96
C GLY A 56 11.66 -3.10 6.10
N LEU A 57 10.60 -2.66 6.78
CA LEU A 57 9.95 -3.43 7.85
C LEU A 57 9.42 -4.78 7.34
N MET A 58 8.74 -4.78 6.21
CA MET A 58 8.20 -5.98 5.59
C MET A 58 9.30 -7.03 5.35
N ARG A 59 10.42 -6.61 4.77
CA ARG A 59 11.56 -7.51 4.48
C ARG A 59 12.22 -8.03 5.75
N ALA A 60 12.44 -7.17 6.74
CA ALA A 60 13.00 -7.57 8.03
C ALA A 60 12.11 -8.61 8.72
N PHE A 61 10.82 -8.34 8.83
CA PHE A 61 9.87 -9.27 9.44
C PHE A 61 9.73 -10.58 8.64
N ALA A 62 9.81 -10.54 7.31
CA ALA A 62 9.78 -11.76 6.49
C ALA A 62 10.95 -12.69 6.82
N VAL A 63 12.14 -12.12 7.04
CA VAL A 63 13.34 -12.89 7.43
C VAL A 63 13.22 -13.40 8.88
N GLU A 64 12.84 -12.53 9.82
CA GLU A 64 12.75 -12.85 11.24
C GLU A 64 11.69 -13.93 11.53
N LEU A 65 10.52 -13.83 10.89
CA LEU A 65 9.34 -14.62 11.20
C LEU A 65 9.20 -15.88 10.33
N GLY A 66 9.98 -16.01 9.25
CA GLY A 66 9.91 -17.14 8.33
C GLY A 66 10.14 -18.49 9.00
N GLN A 67 11.03 -18.55 9.99
CA GLN A 67 11.29 -19.78 10.78
C GLN A 67 10.07 -20.28 11.56
N TYR A 68 9.08 -19.42 11.80
CA TYR A 68 7.82 -19.73 12.47
C TYR A 68 6.67 -19.95 11.49
N HIS A 69 6.95 -20.12 10.20
CA HIS A 69 5.95 -20.23 9.13
C HIS A 69 5.00 -19.02 9.04
N ILE A 70 5.46 -17.84 9.47
CA ILE A 70 4.74 -16.59 9.32
C ILE A 70 5.29 -15.86 8.10
N ARG A 71 4.44 -15.66 7.10
CA ARG A 71 4.74 -14.90 5.88
C ARG A 71 4.49 -13.42 6.11
N VAL A 72 5.34 -12.57 5.56
CA VAL A 72 5.14 -11.11 5.62
C VAL A 72 5.30 -10.52 4.23
N ASN A 73 4.26 -9.84 3.76
CA ASN A 73 4.22 -9.21 2.44
C ASN A 73 3.63 -7.80 2.55
N SER A 74 3.67 -7.05 1.46
CA SER A 74 3.02 -5.74 1.40
C SER A 74 2.28 -5.52 0.08
N VAL A 75 1.16 -4.79 0.14
CA VAL A 75 0.41 -4.30 -1.03
C VAL A 75 0.69 -2.82 -1.24
N HIS A 76 0.79 -2.41 -2.50
CA HIS A 76 1.18 -1.04 -2.88
C HIS A 76 0.18 -0.46 -3.89
N PRO A 77 -0.92 0.15 -3.40
CA PRO A 77 -1.91 0.80 -4.25
C PRO A 77 -1.37 2.09 -4.89
N SER A 78 -1.91 2.43 -6.06
CA SER A 78 -1.93 3.79 -6.61
C SER A 78 -3.17 4.55 -6.10
N GLN A 79 -3.82 5.33 -6.98
CA GLN A 79 -5.10 5.96 -6.68
C GLN A 79 -6.20 4.91 -6.56
N VAL A 80 -6.86 4.88 -5.41
CA VAL A 80 -7.97 3.95 -5.13
C VAL A 80 -9.25 4.73 -4.96
N ASN A 81 -10.34 4.25 -5.54
CA ASN A 81 -11.67 4.84 -5.39
C ASN A 81 -12.18 4.68 -3.94
N THR A 82 -11.78 5.60 -3.09
CA THR A 82 -12.14 5.66 -1.67
C THR A 82 -12.23 7.13 -1.21
N PRO A 83 -12.90 7.44 -0.09
CA PRO A 83 -12.93 8.80 0.44
C PRO A 83 -11.55 9.42 0.70
N MET A 84 -10.50 8.60 0.88
CA MET A 84 -9.13 9.09 1.04
C MET A 84 -8.60 9.76 -0.24
N THR A 85 -8.99 9.29 -1.41
CA THR A 85 -8.56 9.83 -2.71
C THR A 85 -9.65 10.69 -3.34
N MET A 86 -10.92 10.32 -3.18
CA MET A 86 -12.08 11.00 -3.77
C MET A 86 -12.57 12.10 -2.84
N ASN A 87 -11.82 13.19 -2.75
CA ASN A 87 -12.15 14.35 -1.93
C ASN A 87 -11.67 15.65 -2.56
N GLU A 88 -12.25 16.76 -2.10
CA GLU A 88 -11.98 18.10 -2.62
C GLU A 88 -10.50 18.50 -2.58
N LEU A 89 -9.78 18.13 -1.51
CA LEU A 89 -8.35 18.46 -1.38
C LEU A 89 -7.53 17.76 -2.46
N THR A 90 -7.83 16.50 -2.74
CA THR A 90 -7.17 15.74 -3.81
C THR A 90 -7.49 16.35 -5.17
N PHE A 91 -8.76 16.64 -5.46
CA PHE A 91 -9.15 17.23 -6.74
C PHE A 91 -8.50 18.60 -6.97
N LYS A 92 -8.47 19.46 -5.96
CA LYS A 92 -7.77 20.75 -6.02
C LYS A 92 -6.25 20.62 -6.21
N LEU A 93 -5.63 19.60 -5.63
CA LEU A 93 -4.20 19.36 -5.82
C LEU A 93 -3.86 19.07 -7.29
N PHE A 94 -4.73 18.36 -8.00
CA PHE A 94 -4.54 18.01 -9.42
C PHE A 94 -5.13 19.04 -10.39
N ARG A 95 -6.11 19.81 -9.95
CA ARG A 95 -6.80 20.85 -10.73
C ARG A 95 -6.86 22.18 -9.98
N PRO A 96 -5.69 22.77 -9.65
CA PRO A 96 -5.65 24.05 -8.95
C PRO A 96 -6.21 25.22 -9.79
N ASP A 97 -6.37 25.02 -11.09
CA ASP A 97 -6.95 25.96 -12.06
C ASP A 97 -8.47 26.08 -11.94
N LEU A 98 -9.16 25.10 -11.35
CA LEU A 98 -10.62 25.10 -11.18
C LEU A 98 -11.02 25.56 -9.78
N GLU A 99 -12.13 26.27 -9.68
CA GLU A 99 -12.66 26.71 -8.38
C GLU A 99 -13.25 25.56 -7.57
N ASN A 100 -13.98 24.65 -8.20
CA ASN A 100 -14.65 23.50 -7.56
C ASN A 100 -14.45 22.24 -8.42
N PRO A 101 -13.23 21.67 -8.49
CA PRO A 101 -12.99 20.46 -9.27
C PRO A 101 -13.67 19.25 -8.64
N GLY A 102 -14.15 18.35 -9.50
CA GLY A 102 -14.80 17.10 -9.12
C GLY A 102 -14.04 15.85 -9.61
N PRO A 103 -14.65 14.67 -9.42
CA PRO A 103 -14.06 13.39 -9.88
C PRO A 103 -13.79 13.38 -11.39
N ASP A 104 -14.69 13.95 -12.19
CA ASP A 104 -14.56 13.97 -13.65
C ASP A 104 -13.40 14.84 -14.12
N ASP A 105 -13.08 15.90 -13.37
CA ASP A 105 -11.92 16.76 -13.64
C ASP A 105 -10.61 16.11 -13.21
N PHE A 106 -10.65 15.28 -12.17
CA PHE A 106 -9.50 14.55 -11.65
C PHE A 106 -9.15 13.32 -12.51
N ALA A 107 -10.16 12.62 -13.03
CA ALA A 107 -10.00 11.34 -13.72
C ALA A 107 -8.95 11.35 -14.86
N PRO A 108 -8.92 12.34 -15.80
CA PRO A 108 -7.93 12.36 -16.87
C PRO A 108 -6.49 12.47 -16.35
N PHE A 109 -6.26 13.26 -15.31
CA PHE A 109 -4.93 13.47 -14.71
C PHE A 109 -4.47 12.21 -13.96
N SER A 110 -5.38 11.58 -13.23
CA SER A 110 -5.10 10.33 -12.54
C SER A 110 -4.77 9.22 -13.55
N GLN A 111 -5.55 9.11 -14.63
CA GLN A 111 -5.31 8.12 -15.69
C GLN A 111 -3.95 8.29 -16.38
N MET A 112 -3.46 9.51 -16.57
CA MET A 112 -2.14 9.75 -17.14
C MET A 112 -1.00 9.16 -16.30
N THR A 113 -1.22 8.92 -15.01
CA THR A 113 -0.23 8.29 -14.11
C THR A 113 -0.25 6.77 -14.19
N HIS A 114 -1.23 6.16 -14.87
CA HIS A 114 -1.39 4.71 -15.02
C HIS A 114 -1.00 4.24 -16.43
N THR A 115 -0.54 3.00 -16.55
CA THR A 115 -0.31 2.35 -17.84
C THR A 115 -1.60 1.78 -18.43
N LEU A 116 -2.44 1.20 -17.57
CA LEU A 116 -3.79 0.80 -17.96
C LEU A 116 -4.69 2.04 -18.12
N PRO A 117 -5.65 2.03 -19.06
CA PRO A 117 -6.51 3.18 -19.35
C PRO A 117 -7.65 3.32 -18.31
N VAL A 118 -7.29 3.39 -17.04
CA VAL A 118 -8.21 3.55 -15.91
C VAL A 118 -7.73 4.70 -15.00
N PRO A 119 -8.62 5.55 -14.49
CA PRO A 119 -8.23 6.66 -13.64
C PRO A 119 -7.86 6.25 -12.21
N TRP A 120 -8.35 5.13 -11.72
CA TRP A 120 -8.08 4.55 -10.41
C TRP A 120 -8.39 3.06 -10.41
N VAL A 121 -7.93 2.38 -9.37
CA VAL A 121 -8.33 1.01 -9.06
C VAL A 121 -9.45 1.03 -8.01
N GLU A 122 -10.24 -0.03 -7.95
CA GLU A 122 -11.31 -0.13 -6.95
C GLU A 122 -10.77 -0.70 -5.62
N ALA A 123 -11.42 -0.35 -4.51
CA ALA A 123 -11.06 -0.90 -3.20
C ALA A 123 -11.10 -2.43 -3.16
N ARG A 124 -11.98 -3.04 -3.96
CA ARG A 124 -12.08 -4.51 -4.12
C ARG A 124 -10.82 -5.11 -4.72
N ASP A 125 -10.13 -4.41 -5.63
CA ASP A 125 -8.90 -4.92 -6.25
C ASP A 125 -7.78 -5.05 -5.21
N ILE A 126 -7.70 -4.07 -4.30
CA ILE A 126 -6.78 -4.12 -3.17
C ILE A 126 -7.16 -5.24 -2.21
N SER A 127 -8.46 -5.39 -1.91
CA SER A 127 -8.96 -6.46 -1.04
C SER A 127 -8.67 -7.86 -1.59
N ASN A 128 -8.79 -8.05 -2.92
CA ASN A 128 -8.46 -9.33 -3.57
C ASN A 128 -6.96 -9.65 -3.45
N ALA A 129 -6.08 -8.67 -3.60
CA ALA A 129 -4.64 -8.85 -3.40
C ALA A 129 -4.31 -9.20 -1.93
N VAL A 130 -4.96 -8.53 -0.97
CA VAL A 130 -4.81 -8.85 0.45
C VAL A 130 -5.32 -10.27 0.73
N LEU A 131 -6.48 -10.66 0.20
CA LEU A 131 -7.03 -12.01 0.37
C LEU A 131 -6.08 -13.07 -0.18
N PHE A 132 -5.51 -12.87 -1.39
CA PHE A 132 -4.50 -13.76 -1.95
C PHE A 132 -3.30 -13.91 -1.01
N LEU A 133 -2.72 -12.77 -0.55
CA LEU A 133 -1.54 -12.80 0.33
C LEU A 133 -1.86 -13.37 1.72
N ALA A 134 -3.08 -13.27 2.19
CA ALA A 134 -3.50 -13.79 3.49
C ALA A 134 -3.83 -15.30 3.45
N SER A 135 -4.21 -15.83 2.30
CA SER A 135 -4.64 -17.21 2.12
C SER A 135 -3.50 -18.18 1.83
N ASP A 136 -3.78 -19.49 1.83
CA ASP A 136 -2.85 -20.57 1.48
C ASP A 136 -2.50 -20.60 -0.02
N GLU A 137 -3.25 -19.87 -0.86
CA GLU A 137 -2.90 -19.68 -2.28
C GLU A 137 -1.51 -19.06 -2.44
N SER A 138 -1.06 -18.30 -1.45
CA SER A 138 0.25 -17.63 -1.42
C SER A 138 1.22 -18.30 -0.41
N ARG A 139 1.06 -19.60 -0.11
CA ARG A 139 1.81 -20.30 0.96
C ARG A 139 3.33 -20.23 0.85
N TYR A 140 3.88 -19.96 -0.33
CA TYR A 140 5.31 -19.80 -0.57
C TYR A 140 5.70 -18.36 -0.96
N VAL A 141 4.80 -17.39 -0.75
CA VAL A 141 5.04 -15.97 -1.05
C VAL A 141 5.31 -15.22 0.25
N THR A 142 6.55 -14.79 0.45
CA THR A 142 6.97 -13.95 1.58
C THR A 142 8.03 -12.96 1.13
N GLY A 143 8.09 -11.78 1.73
CA GLY A 143 9.03 -10.71 1.37
C GLY A 143 8.69 -9.99 0.06
N VAL A 144 7.47 -10.17 -0.45
CA VAL A 144 7.02 -9.58 -1.72
C VAL A 144 6.34 -8.23 -1.48
N SER A 145 6.74 -7.28 -2.30
CA SER A 145 6.09 -5.97 -2.46
C SER A 145 5.20 -6.06 -3.70
N LEU A 146 3.87 -6.17 -3.51
CA LEU A 146 2.89 -6.41 -4.57
C LEU A 146 2.20 -5.09 -4.97
N PRO A 147 2.54 -4.47 -6.11
CA PRO A 147 1.80 -3.33 -6.62
C PRO A 147 0.40 -3.75 -7.11
N VAL A 148 -0.60 -2.95 -6.76
CA VAL A 148 -1.96 -2.99 -7.31
C VAL A 148 -2.27 -1.58 -7.77
N ASP A 149 -1.73 -1.20 -8.92
CA ASP A 149 -1.47 0.19 -9.25
C ASP A 149 -1.78 0.55 -10.72
N ALA A 150 -2.43 -0.34 -11.46
CA ALA A 150 -2.69 -0.15 -12.90
C ALA A 150 -1.43 0.21 -13.72
N GLY A 151 -0.25 -0.23 -13.25
CA GLY A 151 1.04 0.04 -13.89
C GLY A 151 1.60 1.45 -13.62
N ALA A 152 1.20 2.09 -12.53
CA ALA A 152 1.69 3.42 -12.17
C ALA A 152 3.20 3.47 -11.88
N LEU A 153 3.81 2.36 -11.50
CA LEU A 153 5.26 2.26 -11.30
C LEU A 153 6.07 2.15 -12.59
N LEU A 154 5.42 1.95 -13.74
CA LEU A 154 6.06 1.87 -15.06
C LEU A 154 6.12 3.25 -15.75
N LYS A 155 5.54 4.28 -15.15
CA LYS A 155 5.45 5.68 -15.64
C LYS A 155 6.30 6.66 -14.74
#